data_987e25463701b5b7f4d3ddcb26af323a
#
_entry.id   987e25463701b5b7f4d3ddcb26af323a
#
_cell.length_a   1.000
_cell.length_b   1.000
_cell.length_c   1.000
_cell.angle_alpha   90.00
_cell.angle_beta   90.00
_cell.angle_gamma   90.00
#
_symmetry.space_group_name_H-M   'P 1'
#
loop_
_entity.id
_entity.type
_entity.pdbx_description
1 polymer ?
#
loop_
_entity_poly.entity_id
_entity_poly.type
_entity_poly.pdbx_seq_one_letter_code
_entity_poly.pdbx_strand_id
1 'polypeptide(L)'
;AIAVAYNKPGCDLKLSQVELTKVFYGRIDNWSQLGCAAGPITVAVRSDGSGTTAGFTNSLSAFSPYWAHKVGRGKSVAWPAAGTVGGKGNSGVAGVIRNTKGAIGYLNYGYVVGGKFQQAAVQNRAGNYVKASGETSAAGLAQIVLDDKLRGTDANPAGVNAFPIVSLTWILAEPGHKTSAVKSSLRYMLSEEAQGVSDSLGYVPLPESLRQKSLAAVEGL
;
A
#
# COMPACT_ATOMS: atom_id res chain seq x y z
N ALA A 1 4.64 1.38 1.18
CA ALA A 1 3.60 0.46 1.63
C ALA A 1 2.22 1.10 1.56
N ILE A 2 1.20 0.25 1.48
CA ILE A 2 -0.22 0.67 1.46
C ILE A 2 -0.87 0.08 2.71
N ALA A 3 -1.02 0.92 3.73
CA ALA A 3 -1.55 0.50 5.02
C ALA A 3 -3.10 0.53 5.04
N VAL A 4 -3.70 -0.36 5.81
CA VAL A 4 -5.15 -0.39 6.05
C VAL A 4 -5.43 0.46 7.30
N ALA A 5 -5.97 1.65 7.08
CA ALA A 5 -6.31 2.60 8.14
C ALA A 5 -7.79 2.54 8.50
N TYR A 6 -8.11 2.80 9.75
CA TYR A 6 -9.49 2.77 10.22
C TYR A 6 -9.75 3.77 11.35
N ASN A 7 -11.03 4.01 11.65
CA ASN A 7 -11.52 4.87 12.73
C ASN A 7 -12.53 4.09 13.60
N LYS A 8 -12.02 3.27 14.51
CA LYS A 8 -12.82 2.49 15.46
C LYS A 8 -12.12 2.48 16.82
N PRO A 9 -12.30 3.51 17.66
CA PRO A 9 -11.69 3.57 18.99
C PRO A 9 -12.00 2.31 19.81
N GLY A 10 -10.99 1.83 20.54
CA GLY A 10 -11.09 0.62 21.36
C GLY A 10 -10.98 -0.71 20.60
N CYS A 11 -10.72 -0.67 19.28
CA CYS A 11 -10.48 -1.87 18.48
C CYS A 11 -8.99 -1.95 18.12
N ASP A 12 -8.32 -3.08 18.40
CA ASP A 12 -6.99 -3.43 17.85
C ASP A 12 -7.19 -4.44 16.73
N LEU A 13 -7.35 -3.93 15.52
CA LEU A 13 -7.80 -4.69 14.37
C LEU A 13 -6.70 -5.58 13.80
N LYS A 14 -6.99 -6.86 13.71
CA LYS A 14 -6.19 -7.85 12.97
C LYS A 14 -7.06 -8.44 11.88
N LEU A 15 -6.58 -8.44 10.66
CA LEU A 15 -7.31 -8.94 9.49
C LEU A 15 -6.50 -10.05 8.81
N SER A 16 -7.08 -11.22 8.69
CA SER A 16 -6.61 -12.21 7.73
C SER A 16 -6.78 -11.67 6.31
N GLN A 17 -6.05 -12.24 5.35
CA GLN A 17 -6.18 -11.87 3.94
C GLN A 17 -7.63 -12.05 3.44
N VAL A 18 -8.30 -13.08 3.93
CA VAL A 18 -9.70 -13.38 3.60
C VAL A 18 -10.64 -12.34 4.19
N GLU A 19 -10.48 -11.97 5.46
CA GLU A 19 -11.32 -10.95 6.11
C GLU A 19 -11.13 -9.58 5.46
N LEU A 20 -9.88 -9.17 5.18
CA LEU A 20 -9.61 -7.92 4.48
C LEU A 20 -10.35 -7.88 3.14
N THR A 21 -10.27 -8.96 2.36
CA THR A 21 -10.97 -9.05 1.08
C THR A 21 -12.49 -9.00 1.25
N LYS A 22 -13.05 -9.69 2.26
CA LYS A 22 -14.49 -9.68 2.57
C LYS A 22 -15.00 -8.31 2.98
N VAL A 23 -14.22 -7.52 3.74
CA VAL A 23 -14.57 -6.14 4.12
C VAL A 23 -14.72 -5.28 2.86
N PHE A 24 -13.71 -5.26 1.99
CA PHE A 24 -13.76 -4.44 0.78
C PHE A 24 -14.74 -4.98 -0.28
N TYR A 25 -15.13 -6.23 -0.17
CA TYR A 25 -16.19 -6.82 -0.99
C TYR A 25 -17.60 -6.55 -0.43
N GLY A 26 -17.73 -6.10 0.83
CA GLY A 26 -19.00 -5.87 1.51
C GLY A 26 -19.66 -7.14 2.06
N ARG A 27 -18.88 -8.22 2.28
CA ARG A 27 -19.34 -9.44 2.95
C ARG A 27 -19.16 -9.39 4.47
N ILE A 28 -18.29 -8.50 4.93
CA ILE A 28 -18.15 -8.09 6.33
C ILE A 28 -18.48 -6.60 6.34
N ASP A 29 -19.61 -6.25 6.93
CA ASP A 29 -20.20 -4.92 6.95
C ASP A 29 -20.44 -4.37 8.35
N ASN A 30 -20.16 -5.19 9.37
CA ASN A 30 -20.28 -4.82 10.78
C ASN A 30 -19.02 -5.15 11.56
N TRP A 31 -18.58 -4.22 12.40
CA TRP A 31 -17.37 -4.35 13.23
C TRP A 31 -17.42 -5.52 14.20
N SER A 32 -18.63 -5.96 14.63
CA SER A 32 -18.77 -7.14 15.49
C SER A 32 -18.30 -8.44 14.84
N GLN A 33 -18.34 -8.52 13.51
CA GLN A 33 -17.83 -9.66 12.74
C GLN A 33 -16.29 -9.74 12.76
N LEU A 34 -15.64 -8.66 13.20
CA LEU A 34 -14.18 -8.53 13.35
C LEU A 34 -13.75 -8.51 14.83
N GLY A 35 -14.63 -8.90 15.75
CA GLY A 35 -14.32 -8.93 17.17
C GLY A 35 -14.29 -7.57 17.88
N CYS A 36 -14.75 -6.52 17.22
CA CYS A 36 -14.82 -5.17 17.80
C CYS A 36 -16.27 -4.82 18.23
N ALA A 37 -16.43 -3.72 18.95
CA ALA A 37 -17.75 -3.22 19.31
C ALA A 37 -18.64 -3.01 18.06
N ALA A 38 -19.87 -3.48 18.11
CA ALA A 38 -20.81 -3.46 16.99
C ALA A 38 -20.96 -2.05 16.34
N GLY A 39 -21.29 -2.05 15.08
CA GLY A 39 -21.54 -0.86 14.27
C GLY A 39 -21.22 -1.10 12.81
N PRO A 40 -21.80 -0.31 11.92
CA PRO A 40 -21.58 -0.46 10.48
C PRO A 40 -20.14 -0.15 10.08
N ILE A 41 -19.66 -0.83 9.04
CA ILE A 41 -18.39 -0.53 8.38
C ILE A 41 -18.68 0.37 7.18
N THR A 42 -17.98 1.52 7.10
CA THR A 42 -17.95 2.37 5.92
C THR A 42 -16.61 2.17 5.21
N VAL A 43 -16.64 1.73 3.96
CA VAL A 43 -15.41 1.51 3.19
C VAL A 43 -15.00 2.82 2.49
N ALA A 44 -13.83 3.32 2.82
CA ALA A 44 -13.25 4.54 2.23
C ALA A 44 -12.26 4.19 1.12
N VAL A 45 -12.48 4.70 -0.09
CA VAL A 45 -11.70 4.36 -1.29
C VAL A 45 -11.30 5.59 -2.08
N ARG A 46 -10.42 5.43 -3.06
CA ARG A 46 -10.06 6.50 -4.01
C ARG A 46 -11.18 6.71 -5.03
N SER A 47 -11.56 7.96 -5.23
CA SER A 47 -12.53 8.38 -6.27
C SER A 47 -11.85 8.74 -7.60
N ASP A 48 -10.51 8.82 -7.62
CA ASP A 48 -9.68 9.12 -8.79
C ASP A 48 -8.83 7.90 -9.20
N GLY A 49 -8.29 7.93 -10.41
CA GLY A 49 -7.34 6.91 -10.86
C GLY A 49 -6.06 6.91 -10.01
N SER A 50 -5.72 5.79 -9.37
CA SER A 50 -4.73 5.73 -8.31
C SER A 50 -3.78 4.54 -8.41
N GLY A 51 -2.47 4.83 -8.32
CA GLY A 51 -1.45 3.79 -8.12
C GLY A 51 -1.61 3.05 -6.79
N THR A 52 -2.08 3.75 -5.73
CA THR A 52 -2.37 3.13 -4.43
C THR A 52 -3.52 2.12 -4.57
N THR A 53 -4.59 2.47 -5.31
CA THR A 53 -5.68 1.54 -5.62
C THR A 53 -5.16 0.35 -6.43
N ALA A 54 -4.31 0.58 -7.43
CA ALA A 54 -3.75 -0.50 -8.25
C ALA A 54 -2.92 -1.49 -7.41
N GLY A 55 -2.05 -1.00 -6.53
CA GLY A 55 -1.27 -1.84 -5.60
C GLY A 55 -2.15 -2.59 -4.62
N PHE A 56 -3.11 -1.92 -4.01
CA PHE A 56 -4.04 -2.51 -3.05
C PHE A 56 -4.90 -3.62 -3.68
N THR A 57 -5.53 -3.33 -4.82
CA THR A 57 -6.38 -4.32 -5.52
C THR A 57 -5.57 -5.47 -6.14
N ASN A 58 -4.29 -5.24 -6.47
CA ASN A 58 -3.37 -6.30 -6.85
C ASN A 58 -3.16 -7.29 -5.70
N SER A 59 -2.93 -6.80 -4.48
CA SER A 59 -2.83 -7.66 -3.30
C SER A 59 -4.14 -8.36 -2.97
N LEU A 60 -5.29 -7.68 -3.01
CA LEU A 60 -6.59 -8.33 -2.81
C LEU A 60 -6.86 -9.46 -3.84
N SER A 61 -6.40 -9.29 -5.08
CA SER A 61 -6.49 -10.32 -6.11
C SER A 61 -5.61 -11.54 -5.81
N ALA A 62 -4.43 -11.32 -5.21
CA ALA A 62 -3.57 -12.41 -4.76
C ALA A 62 -4.11 -13.11 -3.49
N PHE A 63 -4.81 -12.37 -2.63
CA PHE A 63 -5.40 -12.91 -1.40
C PHE A 63 -6.66 -13.73 -1.65
N SER A 64 -7.39 -13.47 -2.74
CA SER A 64 -8.67 -14.09 -3.03
C SER A 64 -8.91 -14.31 -4.52
N PRO A 65 -8.95 -15.57 -4.99
CA PRO A 65 -9.38 -15.88 -6.35
C PRO A 65 -10.78 -15.35 -6.69
N TYR A 66 -11.66 -15.30 -5.70
CA TYR A 66 -13.00 -14.73 -5.87
C TYR A 66 -12.95 -13.23 -6.19
N TRP A 67 -12.10 -12.45 -5.45
CA TRP A 67 -11.87 -11.05 -5.76
C TRP A 67 -11.26 -10.86 -7.14
N ALA A 68 -10.23 -11.65 -7.47
CA ALA A 68 -9.55 -11.59 -8.76
C ALA A 68 -10.51 -11.79 -9.94
N HIS A 69 -11.48 -12.70 -9.78
CA HIS A 69 -12.48 -12.99 -10.83
C HIS A 69 -13.59 -11.95 -10.89
N LYS A 70 -14.10 -11.45 -9.75
CA LYS A 70 -15.28 -10.58 -9.70
C LYS A 70 -14.98 -9.09 -9.80
N VAL A 71 -13.83 -8.65 -9.27
CA VAL A 71 -13.45 -7.23 -9.19
C VAL A 71 -12.16 -6.97 -9.97
N GLY A 72 -11.17 -7.84 -9.77
CA GLY A 72 -9.85 -7.71 -10.37
C GLY A 72 -8.99 -6.65 -9.73
N ARG A 73 -8.05 -6.11 -10.53
CA ARG A 73 -7.07 -5.11 -10.13
C ARG A 73 -7.03 -3.95 -11.12
N GLY A 74 -6.75 -2.74 -10.63
CA GLY A 74 -6.64 -1.56 -11.49
C GLY A 74 -6.47 -0.27 -10.73
N LYS A 75 -6.16 0.80 -11.46
CA LYS A 75 -6.11 2.17 -10.91
C LYS A 75 -7.49 2.68 -10.47
N SER A 76 -8.55 2.06 -10.98
CA SER A 76 -9.95 2.25 -10.62
C SER A 76 -10.66 0.92 -10.81
N VAL A 77 -11.54 0.55 -9.87
CA VAL A 77 -12.35 -0.66 -9.90
C VAL A 77 -13.78 -0.34 -9.45
N ALA A 78 -14.74 -1.18 -9.83
CA ALA A 78 -16.09 -1.12 -9.29
C ALA A 78 -16.08 -1.74 -7.88
N TRP A 79 -16.17 -0.92 -6.84
CA TRP A 79 -16.17 -1.38 -5.45
C TRP A 79 -17.52 -2.01 -5.10
N PRO A 80 -17.57 -3.30 -4.70
CA PRO A 80 -18.83 -3.97 -4.46
C PRO A 80 -19.46 -3.69 -3.09
N ALA A 81 -18.70 -3.19 -2.12
CA ALA A 81 -19.20 -2.88 -0.80
C ALA A 81 -20.26 -1.75 -0.85
N ALA A 82 -21.42 -1.99 -0.32
CA ALA A 82 -22.48 -0.98 -0.21
C ALA A 82 -22.02 0.17 0.72
N GLY A 83 -22.42 1.40 0.41
CA GLY A 83 -22.05 2.56 1.23
C GLY A 83 -20.57 2.94 1.12
N THR A 84 -19.87 2.52 0.07
CA THR A 84 -18.49 2.94 -0.19
C THR A 84 -18.42 4.45 -0.41
N VAL A 85 -17.49 5.13 0.28
CA VAL A 85 -17.28 6.57 0.18
C VAL A 85 -15.95 6.86 -0.51
N GLY A 86 -16.02 7.65 -1.58
CA GLY A 86 -14.86 8.05 -2.38
C GLY A 86 -14.18 9.31 -1.84
N GLY A 87 -12.84 9.29 -1.78
CA GLY A 87 -12.02 10.46 -1.48
C GLY A 87 -10.99 10.72 -2.59
N LYS A 88 -10.83 11.97 -3.01
CA LYS A 88 -9.82 12.33 -4.02
C LYS A 88 -8.44 12.38 -3.40
N GLY A 89 -7.50 11.62 -3.96
CA GLY A 89 -6.14 11.48 -3.42
C GLY A 89 -6.11 10.71 -2.08
N ASN A 90 -4.91 10.44 -1.58
CA ASN A 90 -4.76 9.86 -0.22
C ASN A 90 -5.33 10.82 0.85
N SER A 91 -5.19 12.13 0.67
CA SER A 91 -5.73 13.14 1.60
C SER A 91 -7.25 13.08 1.70
N GLY A 92 -7.95 12.89 0.57
CA GLY A 92 -9.41 12.74 0.57
C GLY A 92 -9.86 11.47 1.30
N VAL A 93 -9.21 10.33 1.05
CA VAL A 93 -9.51 9.09 1.78
C VAL A 93 -9.21 9.24 3.28
N ALA A 94 -8.08 9.86 3.63
CA ALA A 94 -7.74 10.16 5.02
C ALA A 94 -8.81 11.05 5.69
N GLY A 95 -9.33 12.03 4.97
CA GLY A 95 -10.46 12.86 5.44
C GLY A 95 -11.72 12.05 5.72
N VAL A 96 -12.09 11.14 4.81
CA VAL A 96 -13.24 10.23 5.02
C VAL A 96 -13.04 9.39 6.27
N ILE A 97 -11.88 8.72 6.41
CA ILE A 97 -11.60 7.86 7.57
C ILE A 97 -11.64 8.66 8.86
N ARG A 98 -11.02 9.84 8.91
CA ARG A 98 -10.96 10.68 10.11
C ARG A 98 -12.34 11.13 10.58
N ASN A 99 -13.19 11.53 9.66
CA ASN A 99 -14.48 12.15 9.95
C ASN A 99 -15.64 11.16 10.06
N THR A 100 -15.42 9.87 9.74
CA THR A 100 -16.45 8.84 9.76
C THR A 100 -16.11 7.75 10.79
N LYS A 101 -16.80 7.73 11.91
CA LYS A 101 -16.67 6.65 12.90
C LYS A 101 -17.10 5.32 12.29
N GLY A 102 -16.26 4.30 12.39
CA GLY A 102 -16.48 3.00 11.75
C GLY A 102 -15.99 2.93 10.31
N ALA A 103 -15.30 3.96 9.81
CA ALA A 103 -14.66 3.88 8.49
C ALA A 103 -13.40 3.03 8.50
N ILE A 104 -13.16 2.33 7.40
CA ILE A 104 -11.94 1.60 7.08
C ILE A 104 -11.56 1.89 5.62
N GLY A 105 -10.28 2.04 5.35
CA GLY A 105 -9.78 2.32 4.00
C GLY A 105 -8.31 1.99 3.85
N TYR A 106 -7.75 2.27 2.68
CA TYR A 106 -6.34 2.08 2.40
C TYR A 106 -5.67 3.42 2.09
N LEU A 107 -4.47 3.61 2.61
CA LEU A 107 -3.67 4.83 2.47
C LEU A 107 -2.21 4.49 2.21
N ASN A 108 -1.50 5.37 1.52
CA ASN A 108 -0.05 5.33 1.55
C ASN A 108 0.42 5.45 3.02
N TYR A 109 1.43 4.67 3.40
CA TYR A 109 1.95 4.55 4.76
C TYR A 109 2.26 5.90 5.42
N GLY A 110 2.86 6.85 4.68
CA GLY A 110 3.18 8.17 5.20
C GLY A 110 1.95 8.96 5.69
N TYR A 111 0.79 8.77 5.06
CA TYR A 111 -0.46 9.38 5.55
C TYR A 111 -0.94 8.76 6.85
N VAL A 112 -0.68 7.49 7.06
CA VAL A 112 -1.08 6.80 8.31
C VAL A 112 -0.24 7.28 9.47
N VAL A 113 1.09 7.34 9.29
CA VAL A 113 2.02 7.83 10.32
C VAL A 113 1.79 9.30 10.60
N GLY A 114 1.85 10.17 9.58
CA GLY A 114 1.67 11.62 9.74
C GLY A 114 0.28 12.00 10.26
N GLY A 115 -0.75 11.24 9.90
CA GLY A 115 -2.12 11.46 10.35
C GLY A 115 -2.46 10.80 11.68
N LYS A 116 -1.56 10.00 12.27
CA LYS A 116 -1.77 9.23 13.51
C LYS A 116 -3.03 8.36 13.45
N PHE A 117 -3.26 7.70 12.31
CA PHE A 117 -4.41 6.81 12.15
C PHE A 117 -4.20 5.47 12.86
N GLN A 118 -5.30 4.89 13.33
CA GLN A 118 -5.30 3.47 13.65
C GLN A 118 -5.03 2.68 12.37
N GLN A 119 -4.14 1.68 12.44
CA GLN A 119 -3.89 0.77 11.32
C GLN A 119 -4.07 -0.68 11.72
N ALA A 120 -4.68 -1.46 10.85
CA ALA A 120 -4.85 -2.90 11.04
C ALA A 120 -3.51 -3.63 10.88
N ALA A 121 -3.32 -4.67 11.67
CA ALA A 121 -2.34 -5.70 11.37
C ALA A 121 -2.93 -6.64 10.32
N VAL A 122 -2.27 -6.80 9.19
CA VAL A 122 -2.71 -7.66 8.09
C VAL A 122 -1.91 -8.95 8.10
N GLN A 123 -2.59 -10.08 7.96
CA GLN A 123 -1.93 -11.38 7.88
C GLN A 123 -1.09 -11.46 6.60
N ASN A 124 0.18 -11.78 6.76
CA ASN A 124 1.08 -12.00 5.63
C ASN A 124 1.04 -13.46 5.14
N ARG A 125 1.79 -13.74 4.09
CA ARG A 125 1.85 -15.08 3.49
C ARG A 125 2.38 -16.15 4.43
N ALA A 126 3.20 -15.76 5.44
CA ALA A 126 3.71 -16.68 6.47
C ALA A 126 2.71 -16.93 7.62
N GLY A 127 1.53 -16.28 7.60
CA GLY A 127 0.49 -16.42 8.62
C GLY A 127 0.59 -15.41 9.77
N ASN A 128 1.59 -14.54 9.79
CA ASN A 128 1.79 -13.56 10.85
C ASN A 128 0.99 -12.28 10.59
N TYR A 129 0.45 -11.67 11.66
CA TYR A 129 -0.23 -10.38 11.58
C TYR A 129 0.78 -9.25 11.73
N VAL A 130 0.94 -8.46 10.68
CA VAL A 130 1.99 -7.43 10.56
C VAL A 130 1.36 -6.07 10.28
N LYS A 131 1.80 -5.04 11.00
CA LYS A 131 1.47 -3.62 10.70
C LYS A 131 2.51 -3.06 9.72
N ALA A 132 2.09 -2.10 8.89
CA ALA A 132 3.03 -1.38 8.06
C ALA A 132 3.97 -0.54 8.93
N SER A 133 5.25 -0.69 8.70
CA SER A 133 6.35 0.10 9.27
C SER A 133 7.45 0.23 8.22
N GLY A 134 8.47 1.04 8.45
CA GLY A 134 9.65 1.09 7.60
C GLY A 134 10.27 -0.29 7.42
N GLU A 135 10.51 -1.01 8.53
CA GLU A 135 11.12 -2.34 8.55
C GLU A 135 10.28 -3.40 7.82
N THR A 136 9.01 -3.55 8.23
CA THR A 136 8.13 -4.59 7.67
C THR A 136 7.82 -4.36 6.20
N SER A 137 7.74 -3.10 5.79
CA SER A 137 7.54 -2.71 4.40
C SER A 137 8.80 -2.93 3.55
N ALA A 138 9.99 -2.64 4.07
CA ALA A 138 11.25 -2.95 3.41
C ALA A 138 11.42 -4.46 3.22
N ALA A 139 11.05 -5.28 4.22
CA ALA A 139 11.05 -6.73 4.12
C ALA A 139 10.12 -7.23 2.99
N GLY A 140 8.95 -6.60 2.80
CA GLY A 140 8.05 -6.91 1.69
C GLY A 140 8.60 -6.46 0.34
N LEU A 141 9.17 -5.25 0.26
CA LEU A 141 9.78 -4.71 -0.97
C LEU A 141 10.98 -5.54 -1.43
N ALA A 142 11.75 -6.10 -0.50
CA ALA A 142 12.93 -6.93 -0.82
C ALA A 142 12.59 -8.22 -1.60
N GLN A 143 11.33 -8.64 -1.60
CA GLN A 143 10.87 -9.80 -2.35
C GLN A 143 10.54 -9.47 -3.82
N ILE A 144 10.48 -8.18 -4.19
CA ILE A 144 10.15 -7.78 -5.55
C ILE A 144 11.37 -8.01 -6.45
N VAL A 145 11.17 -8.80 -7.51
CA VAL A 145 12.16 -9.01 -8.56
C VAL A 145 11.85 -8.04 -9.70
N LEU A 146 12.85 -7.23 -10.07
CA LEU A 146 12.73 -6.31 -11.19
C LEU A 146 13.28 -6.95 -12.48
N ASP A 147 12.58 -6.77 -13.59
CA ASP A 147 13.07 -7.09 -14.93
C ASP A 147 14.14 -6.07 -15.39
N ASP A 148 14.64 -6.22 -16.62
CA ASP A 148 15.66 -5.34 -17.19
C ASP A 148 15.16 -3.91 -17.47
N LYS A 149 13.85 -3.70 -17.46
CA LYS A 149 13.20 -2.39 -17.56
C LYS A 149 12.77 -1.85 -16.19
N LEU A 150 13.33 -2.37 -15.12
CA LEU A 150 13.00 -2.05 -13.72
C LEU A 150 11.51 -2.23 -13.36
N ARG A 151 10.80 -3.11 -14.06
CA ARG A 151 9.40 -3.41 -13.74
C ARG A 151 9.33 -4.65 -12.86
N GLY A 152 8.53 -4.59 -11.83
CA GLY A 152 8.29 -5.73 -10.95
C GLY A 152 7.23 -5.41 -9.92
N THR A 153 6.49 -6.42 -9.52
CA THR A 153 5.52 -6.35 -8.42
C THR A 153 5.47 -7.69 -7.72
N ASP A 154 5.26 -7.66 -6.42
CA ASP A 154 4.86 -8.84 -5.66
C ASP A 154 3.57 -8.49 -4.92
N ALA A 155 2.49 -9.17 -5.26
CA ALA A 155 1.17 -8.90 -4.75
C ALA A 155 0.93 -9.51 -3.35
N ASN A 156 1.79 -10.44 -2.93
CA ASN A 156 1.74 -11.09 -1.61
C ASN A 156 3.13 -11.61 -1.24
N PRO A 157 4.07 -10.70 -0.93
CA PRO A 157 5.46 -11.04 -0.69
C PRO A 157 5.62 -12.07 0.43
N ALA A 158 6.58 -12.98 0.23
CA ALA A 158 6.96 -13.95 1.23
C ALA A 158 7.78 -13.29 2.35
N GLY A 159 7.89 -13.97 3.48
CA GLY A 159 8.72 -13.55 4.61
C GLY A 159 7.93 -13.40 5.89
N VAL A 160 8.58 -13.79 6.99
CA VAL A 160 7.95 -13.86 8.33
C VAL A 160 7.49 -12.49 8.81
N ASN A 161 8.28 -11.44 8.52
CA ASN A 161 8.00 -10.06 8.92
C ASN A 161 7.58 -9.17 7.74
N ALA A 162 7.38 -9.73 6.54
CA ALA A 162 7.02 -8.93 5.37
C ALA A 162 5.60 -8.37 5.49
N PHE A 163 5.45 -7.04 5.33
CA PHE A 163 4.12 -6.44 5.19
C PHE A 163 3.56 -6.81 3.80
N PRO A 164 2.33 -7.34 3.71
CA PRO A 164 1.87 -8.00 2.49
C PRO A 164 1.40 -7.06 1.38
N ILE A 165 1.24 -5.76 1.64
CA ILE A 165 0.70 -4.80 0.66
C ILE A 165 1.73 -3.71 0.39
N VAL A 166 2.66 -4.02 -0.52
CA VAL A 166 3.74 -3.11 -0.92
C VAL A 166 3.67 -2.78 -2.40
N SER A 167 4.17 -1.62 -2.77
CA SER A 167 4.25 -1.18 -4.16
C SER A 167 5.43 -0.23 -4.34
N LEU A 168 6.06 -0.26 -5.48
CA LEU A 168 7.07 0.69 -5.90
C LEU A 168 6.42 1.89 -6.60
N THR A 169 7.11 3.01 -6.59
CA THR A 169 6.85 4.18 -7.43
C THR A 169 7.98 4.27 -8.45
N TRP A 170 7.65 4.41 -9.72
CA TRP A 170 8.62 4.53 -10.80
C TRP A 170 8.71 5.97 -11.28
N ILE A 171 9.93 6.41 -11.53
CA ILE A 171 10.22 7.64 -12.25
C ILE A 171 10.51 7.24 -13.70
N LEU A 172 9.83 7.89 -14.64
CA LEU A 172 10.10 7.72 -16.07
C LEU A 172 11.10 8.78 -16.50
N ALA A 173 12.25 8.35 -16.98
CA ALA A 173 13.27 9.22 -17.56
C ALA A 173 13.41 8.92 -19.06
N GLU A 174 13.43 9.97 -19.87
CA GLU A 174 13.65 9.84 -21.31
C GLU A 174 15.16 9.92 -21.63
N PRO A 175 15.73 8.93 -22.32
CA PRO A 175 17.13 8.97 -22.72
C PRO A 175 17.42 10.15 -23.66
N GLY A 176 18.56 10.82 -23.45
CA GLY A 176 19.05 11.86 -24.36
C GLY A 176 18.58 13.30 -24.09
N HIS A 177 17.62 13.54 -23.19
CA HIS A 177 17.18 14.89 -22.83
C HIS A 177 17.87 15.41 -21.56
N LYS A 178 18.69 16.47 -21.68
CA LYS A 178 19.33 17.20 -20.55
C LYS A 178 19.92 16.27 -19.48
N THR A 179 20.61 15.28 -19.92
CA THR A 179 20.97 14.06 -19.20
C THR A 179 21.73 14.30 -17.90
N SER A 180 22.60 15.32 -17.84
CA SER A 180 23.44 15.51 -16.65
C SER A 180 22.65 15.93 -15.40
N ALA A 181 21.72 16.87 -15.52
CA ALA A 181 20.91 17.34 -14.38
C ALA A 181 19.92 16.27 -13.92
N VAL A 182 19.24 15.61 -14.85
CA VAL A 182 18.32 14.50 -14.54
C VAL A 182 19.08 13.36 -13.88
N LYS A 183 20.21 12.96 -14.46
CA LYS A 183 21.07 11.89 -13.95
C LYS A 183 21.56 12.22 -12.53
N SER A 184 22.03 13.44 -12.28
CA SER A 184 22.48 13.89 -10.95
C SER A 184 21.34 13.86 -9.94
N SER A 185 20.14 14.31 -10.32
CA SER A 185 18.96 14.28 -9.44
C SER A 185 18.55 12.85 -9.09
N LEU A 186 18.54 11.94 -10.08
CA LEU A 186 18.20 10.54 -9.85
C LEU A 186 19.26 9.83 -8.99
N ARG A 187 20.56 10.11 -9.21
CA ARG A 187 21.63 9.62 -8.33
C ARG A 187 21.44 10.07 -6.89
N TYR A 188 21.13 11.36 -6.68
CA TYR A 188 20.87 11.88 -5.35
C TYR A 188 19.68 11.19 -4.69
N MET A 189 18.56 11.03 -5.40
CA MET A 189 17.39 10.31 -4.87
C MET A 189 17.71 8.87 -4.47
N LEU A 190 18.67 8.24 -5.13
CA LEU A 190 19.11 6.86 -4.85
C LEU A 190 20.34 6.81 -3.93
N SER A 191 20.85 7.95 -3.44
CA SER A 191 21.97 7.97 -2.50
C SER A 191 21.54 7.45 -1.12
N GLU A 192 22.51 7.00 -0.33
CA GLU A 192 22.25 6.57 1.06
C GLU A 192 21.69 7.72 1.90
N GLU A 193 22.18 8.95 1.67
CA GLU A 193 21.71 10.16 2.34
C GLU A 193 20.20 10.38 2.09
N ALA A 194 19.78 10.41 0.82
CA ALA A 194 18.38 10.64 0.47
C ALA A 194 17.48 9.47 0.90
N GLN A 195 17.95 8.23 0.80
CA GLN A 195 17.22 7.06 1.27
C GLN A 195 17.12 7.03 2.80
N GLY A 196 18.14 7.52 3.52
CA GLY A 196 18.15 7.58 4.98
C GLY A 196 17.10 8.51 5.57
N VAL A 197 16.67 9.57 4.85
CA VAL A 197 15.60 10.47 5.31
C VAL A 197 14.21 10.02 4.91
N SER A 198 14.08 8.97 4.10
CA SER A 198 12.79 8.53 3.55
C SER A 198 11.77 8.18 4.64
N ASP A 199 12.18 7.52 5.70
CA ASP A 199 11.27 7.09 6.78
C ASP A 199 10.68 8.29 7.52
N SER A 200 11.47 9.34 7.76
CA SER A 200 10.99 10.59 8.37
C SER A 200 9.95 11.32 7.52
N LEU A 201 9.97 11.09 6.20
CA LEU A 201 9.01 11.62 5.24
C LEU A 201 7.81 10.66 5.01
N GLY A 202 7.75 9.55 5.74
CA GLY A 202 6.69 8.54 5.60
C GLY A 202 6.82 7.65 4.36
N TYR A 203 8.01 7.58 3.77
CA TYR A 203 8.36 6.65 2.70
C TYR A 203 9.21 5.50 3.25
N VAL A 204 9.29 4.44 2.48
CA VAL A 204 10.14 3.28 2.80
C VAL A 204 11.37 3.36 1.91
N PRO A 205 12.59 3.34 2.47
CA PRO A 205 13.80 3.31 1.66
C PRO A 205 13.82 2.05 0.79
N LEU A 206 14.41 2.17 -0.39
CA LEU A 206 14.57 1.03 -1.28
C LEU A 206 15.52 -0.01 -0.64
N PRO A 207 15.15 -1.30 -0.65
CA PRO A 207 16.09 -2.36 -0.37
C PRO A 207 17.34 -2.24 -1.25
N GLU A 208 18.49 -2.58 -0.70
CA GLU A 208 19.80 -2.38 -1.37
C GLU A 208 19.85 -2.99 -2.77
N SER A 209 19.30 -4.19 -2.94
CA SER A 209 19.26 -4.87 -4.25
C SER A 209 18.48 -4.06 -5.31
N LEU A 210 17.35 -3.45 -4.92
CA LEU A 210 16.55 -2.62 -5.81
C LEU A 210 17.23 -1.27 -6.07
N ARG A 211 17.86 -0.70 -5.04
CA ARG A 211 18.60 0.56 -5.13
C ARG A 211 19.77 0.44 -6.11
N GLN A 212 20.59 -0.61 -5.98
CA GLN A 212 21.73 -0.85 -6.87
C GLN A 212 21.32 -1.09 -8.32
N LYS A 213 20.26 -1.88 -8.54
CA LYS A 213 19.73 -2.10 -9.89
C LYS A 213 19.21 -0.79 -10.51
N SER A 214 18.59 0.08 -9.71
CA SER A 214 18.12 1.39 -10.15
C SER A 214 19.29 2.33 -10.46
N LEU A 215 20.36 2.34 -9.64
CA LEU A 215 21.57 3.12 -9.91
C LEU A 215 22.24 2.68 -11.21
N ALA A 216 22.38 1.39 -11.44
CA ALA A 216 22.96 0.88 -12.69
C ALA A 216 22.16 1.36 -13.91
N ALA A 217 20.83 1.40 -13.84
CA ALA A 217 20.00 1.92 -14.92
C ALA A 217 20.17 3.44 -15.12
N VAL A 218 20.35 4.21 -14.04
CA VAL A 218 20.64 5.66 -14.12
C VAL A 218 22.00 5.89 -14.79
N GLU A 219 23.00 5.04 -14.55
CA GLU A 219 24.31 5.16 -15.24
C GLU A 219 24.21 4.92 -16.74
N GLY A 220 23.25 4.13 -17.20
CA GLY A 220 22.98 3.84 -18.60
C GLY A 220 22.16 4.91 -19.34
N LEU A 221 21.69 5.98 -18.66
CA LEU A 221 20.95 7.10 -19.28
C LEU A 221 21.86 8.05 -20.10
#